data_d6d22ad43df4be91f1007a59a5d53cae
#
_entry.id   d6d22ad43df4be91f1007a59a5d53cae
#
_cell.length_a   1.000
_cell.length_b   1.000
_cell.length_c   1.000
_cell.angle_alpha   90.00
_cell.angle_beta   90.00
_cell.angle_gamma   90.00
#
_symmetry.space_group_name_H-M   'P 1'
#
loop_
_entity.id
_entity.type
_entity.pdbx_description
1 polymer ?
#
loop_
_entity_poly.entity_id
_entity_poly.type
_entity_poly.pdbx_seq_one_letter_code
_entity_poly.pdbx_strand_id
1 'polypeptide(L)'
;DTVRLFQRFPPASSGLREAIGGGPRIVRNGVVSIEHEAENLDKTFAMDRHPRTALGVSANGKTLFLVTVDGRQPGYSVGMSLEELAAFMTTKLSLFTKSRANSAQALNLDGGGSTTMVVRNHVVNRPSDPTGESAVANALLVVANDDDR
;
A
#
# COMPACT_ATOMS: atom_id res chain seq x y z
N ASP A 1 12.17 -13.91 -3.81
CA ASP A 1 11.58 -13.03 -4.84
C ASP A 1 11.99 -11.58 -4.59
N THR A 2 12.03 -10.78 -5.66
CA THR A 2 12.41 -9.35 -5.59
C THR A 2 11.23 -8.48 -6.03
N VAL A 3 10.86 -7.50 -5.20
CA VAL A 3 9.87 -6.47 -5.55
C VAL A 3 10.58 -5.26 -6.13
N ARG A 4 10.09 -4.75 -7.26
CA ARG A 4 10.59 -3.54 -7.91
C ARG A 4 9.46 -2.56 -8.13
N LEU A 5 9.68 -1.27 -7.84
CA LEU A 5 8.75 -0.19 -8.11
C LEU A 5 9.20 0.57 -9.36
N PHE A 6 8.33 0.65 -10.35
CA PHE A 6 8.54 1.40 -11.58
C PHE A 6 7.58 2.58 -11.64
N GLN A 7 8.04 3.70 -12.15
CA GLN A 7 7.20 4.89 -12.37
C GLN A 7 6.42 4.82 -13.70
N ARG A 8 6.84 3.95 -14.59
CA ARG A 8 6.19 3.70 -15.89
C ARG A 8 6.18 2.21 -16.14
N PHE A 9 5.39 1.79 -17.11
CA PHE A 9 5.34 0.39 -17.50
C PHE A 9 6.76 -0.13 -17.81
N PRO A 10 7.22 -1.20 -17.15
CA PRO A 10 8.56 -1.71 -17.36
C PRO A 10 8.70 -2.30 -18.78
N PRO A 11 9.90 -2.27 -19.39
CA PRO A 11 10.12 -2.88 -20.69
C PRO A 11 9.90 -4.40 -20.63
N ALA A 12 9.48 -5.00 -21.73
CA ALA A 12 9.25 -6.45 -21.84
C ALA A 12 10.49 -7.29 -21.44
N SER A 13 11.69 -6.74 -21.64
CA SER A 13 12.96 -7.37 -21.24
C SER A 13 13.27 -7.32 -19.76
N SER A 14 12.41 -6.75 -18.93
CA SER A 14 12.64 -6.59 -17.49
C SER A 14 12.70 -7.90 -16.69
N GLY A 15 12.27 -9.02 -17.27
CA GLY A 15 12.23 -10.32 -16.60
C GLY A 15 11.21 -10.41 -15.47
N LEU A 16 10.23 -9.51 -15.45
CA LEU A 16 9.13 -9.55 -14.47
C LEU A 16 8.21 -10.73 -14.75
N ARG A 17 7.77 -11.40 -13.69
CA ARG A 17 6.77 -12.46 -13.76
C ARG A 17 5.38 -11.92 -13.54
N GLU A 18 5.24 -11.04 -12.52
CA GLU A 18 3.97 -10.47 -12.10
C GLU A 18 4.12 -8.94 -11.95
N ALA A 19 3.04 -8.21 -12.16
CA ALA A 19 2.99 -6.78 -11.93
C ALA A 19 1.61 -6.37 -11.43
N ILE A 20 1.59 -5.41 -10.51
CA ILE A 20 0.38 -4.75 -10.06
C ILE A 20 0.52 -3.23 -10.28
N GLY A 21 -0.52 -2.62 -10.83
CA GLY A 21 -0.60 -1.17 -10.98
C GLY A 21 -0.99 -0.48 -9.69
N GLY A 22 -0.49 0.74 -9.51
CA GLY A 22 -0.85 1.61 -8.39
C GLY A 22 -0.39 3.03 -8.66
N GLY A 23 -0.75 3.94 -7.78
CA GLY A 23 -0.36 5.34 -7.86
C GLY A 23 -1.05 6.20 -6.79
N PRO A 24 -0.43 7.32 -6.46
CA PRO A 24 0.93 7.70 -6.80
C PRO A 24 1.98 7.00 -5.92
N ARG A 25 3.26 7.15 -6.28
CA ARG A 25 4.34 6.93 -5.32
C ARG A 25 4.19 7.93 -4.18
N ILE A 26 4.35 7.46 -2.96
CA ILE A 26 4.16 8.27 -1.74
C ILE A 26 5.42 8.36 -0.87
N VAL A 27 6.38 7.45 -1.04
CA VAL A 27 7.69 7.49 -0.38
C VAL A 27 8.79 7.19 -1.38
N ARG A 28 9.84 8.04 -1.37
CA ARG A 28 11.06 7.88 -2.15
C ARG A 28 12.28 8.01 -1.25
N ASN A 29 13.12 6.97 -1.20
CA ASN A 29 14.36 6.94 -0.42
C ASN A 29 14.18 7.31 1.06
N GLY A 30 13.08 6.85 1.68
CA GLY A 30 12.74 7.11 3.07
C GLY A 30 12.16 8.49 3.36
N VAL A 31 11.91 9.27 2.31
CA VAL A 31 11.32 10.62 2.42
C VAL A 31 9.91 10.62 1.83
N VAL A 32 8.98 11.33 2.48
CA VAL A 32 7.63 11.57 1.94
C VAL A 32 7.75 12.29 0.59
N SER A 33 7.17 11.72 -0.45
CA SER A 33 7.22 12.23 -1.82
C SER A 33 5.92 11.87 -2.52
N ILE A 34 4.91 12.72 -2.42
CA ILE A 34 3.60 12.47 -3.03
C ILE A 34 3.64 12.90 -4.50
N GLU A 35 3.81 11.96 -5.40
CA GLU A 35 4.03 12.19 -6.83
C GLU A 35 2.73 12.26 -7.66
N HIS A 36 1.63 12.73 -7.05
CA HIS A 36 0.31 12.74 -7.68
C HIS A 36 0.25 13.59 -8.96
N GLU A 37 0.93 14.75 -8.99
CA GLU A 37 0.98 15.61 -10.19
C GLU A 37 1.74 14.95 -11.33
N ALA A 38 2.87 14.30 -11.04
CA ALA A 38 3.68 13.59 -12.03
C ALA A 38 2.94 12.37 -12.62
N GLU A 39 1.95 11.86 -11.91
CA GLU A 39 1.12 10.72 -12.31
C GLU A 39 -0.28 11.15 -12.79
N ASN A 40 -0.53 12.47 -12.98
CA ASN A 40 -1.80 13.06 -13.41
C ASN A 40 -3.00 12.68 -12.52
N LEU A 41 -2.77 12.58 -11.23
CA LEU A 41 -3.83 12.33 -10.25
C LEU A 41 -4.30 13.64 -9.64
N ASP A 42 -5.61 13.72 -9.37
CA ASP A 42 -6.22 14.92 -8.81
C ASP A 42 -5.65 15.23 -7.41
N LYS A 43 -5.55 16.52 -7.09
CA LYS A 43 -5.08 16.99 -5.80
C LYS A 43 -5.98 16.53 -4.65
N THR A 44 -7.30 16.50 -4.86
CA THR A 44 -8.25 16.03 -3.83
C THR A 44 -8.04 14.55 -3.51
N PHE A 45 -7.68 13.74 -4.51
CA PHE A 45 -7.30 12.36 -4.29
C PHE A 45 -6.13 12.21 -3.31
N ALA A 46 -5.16 13.12 -3.36
CA ALA A 46 -4.01 13.09 -2.47
C ALA A 46 -4.31 13.66 -1.07
N MET A 47 -5.10 14.73 -0.99
CA MET A 47 -5.32 15.49 0.24
C MET A 47 -6.48 14.98 1.09
N ASP A 48 -7.52 14.42 0.47
CA ASP A 48 -8.69 13.95 1.20
C ASP A 48 -8.41 12.64 1.92
N ARG A 49 -9.07 12.47 3.06
CA ARG A 49 -8.98 11.23 3.84
C ARG A 49 -9.90 10.17 3.27
N HIS A 50 -9.31 9.03 2.92
CA HIS A 50 -9.99 7.86 2.39
C HIS A 50 -9.46 6.58 3.02
N PRO A 51 -10.19 5.46 2.91
CA PRO A 51 -9.58 4.14 3.08
C PRO A 51 -8.44 4.02 2.08
N ARG A 52 -7.29 3.48 2.51
CA ARG A 52 -6.09 3.40 1.69
C ARG A 52 -5.50 2.00 1.70
N THR A 53 -4.89 1.64 0.59
CA THR A 53 -4.06 0.46 0.47
C THR A 53 -2.68 0.90 0.00
N ALA A 54 -1.63 0.41 0.62
CA ALA A 54 -0.27 0.75 0.22
C ALA A 54 0.69 -0.43 0.33
N LEU A 55 1.68 -0.40 -0.54
CA LEU A 55 2.81 -1.30 -0.58
C LEU A 55 4.08 -0.51 -0.25
N GLY A 56 4.94 -1.06 0.60
CA GLY A 56 6.23 -0.45 0.91
C GLY A 56 7.36 -1.46 1.04
N VAL A 57 8.58 -0.98 0.85
CA VAL A 57 9.80 -1.79 0.97
C VAL A 57 10.80 -1.07 1.85
N SER A 58 11.45 -1.80 2.78
CA SER A 58 12.52 -1.27 3.63
C SER A 58 13.78 -0.92 2.84
N ALA A 59 14.66 -0.08 3.41
CA ALA A 59 15.90 0.37 2.75
C ALA A 59 16.84 -0.78 2.37
N ASN A 60 16.87 -1.85 3.14
CA ASN A 60 17.68 -3.04 2.86
C ASN A 60 17.00 -4.06 1.92
N GLY A 61 15.76 -3.76 1.46
CA GLY A 61 14.98 -4.62 0.58
C GLY A 61 14.47 -5.93 1.20
N LYS A 62 14.67 -6.14 2.51
CA LYS A 62 14.34 -7.41 3.18
C LYS A 62 12.94 -7.47 3.79
N THR A 63 12.27 -6.33 3.92
CA THR A 63 10.93 -6.24 4.50
C THR A 63 9.97 -5.63 3.50
N LEU A 64 8.93 -6.37 3.17
CA LEU A 64 7.76 -5.90 2.43
C LEU A 64 6.69 -5.49 3.43
N PHE A 65 6.14 -4.31 3.26
CA PHE A 65 5.03 -3.80 4.05
C PHE A 65 3.77 -3.78 3.21
N LEU A 66 2.73 -4.43 3.69
CA LEU A 66 1.37 -4.34 3.15
C LEU A 66 0.54 -3.59 4.19
N VAL A 67 -0.04 -2.48 3.79
CA VAL A 67 -0.75 -1.58 4.70
C VAL A 67 -2.14 -1.30 4.17
N THR A 68 -3.15 -1.51 5.00
CA THR A 68 -4.51 -1.02 4.78
C THR A 68 -4.88 -0.03 5.88
N VAL A 69 -5.62 0.99 5.51
CA VAL A 69 -6.20 1.99 6.41
C VAL A 69 -7.70 2.00 6.18
N ASP A 70 -8.46 1.65 7.20
CA ASP A 70 -9.91 1.79 7.16
C ASP A 70 -10.33 3.27 7.10
N GLY A 71 -11.48 3.57 6.54
CA GLY A 71 -11.95 4.94 6.42
C GLY A 71 -13.42 5.03 6.02
N ARG A 72 -13.90 6.26 5.80
CA ARG A 72 -15.31 6.57 5.46
C ARG A 72 -16.32 6.03 6.47
N GLN A 73 -15.91 5.80 7.71
CA GLN A 73 -16.72 5.24 8.79
C GLN A 73 -16.63 6.16 10.02
N PRO A 74 -17.44 7.25 10.09
CA PRO A 74 -17.44 8.18 11.20
C PRO A 74 -17.64 7.45 12.54
N GLY A 75 -16.88 7.84 13.56
CA GLY A 75 -16.88 7.18 14.86
C GLY A 75 -15.96 5.95 14.97
N TYR A 76 -15.47 5.42 13.83
CA TYR A 76 -14.49 4.33 13.79
C TYR A 76 -13.19 4.79 13.12
N SER A 77 -13.22 5.07 11.82
CA SER A 77 -12.08 5.59 11.07
C SER A 77 -12.55 6.49 9.92
N VAL A 78 -11.92 7.65 9.79
CA VAL A 78 -12.16 8.56 8.66
C VAL A 78 -11.19 8.32 7.50
N GLY A 79 -10.15 7.50 7.71
CA GLY A 79 -9.09 7.25 6.74
C GLY A 79 -7.90 8.19 6.88
N MET A 80 -7.02 8.16 5.89
CA MET A 80 -5.82 9.00 5.81
C MET A 80 -5.72 9.70 4.46
N SER A 81 -5.12 10.91 4.46
CA SER A 81 -4.57 11.50 3.24
C SER A 81 -3.32 10.73 2.82
N LEU A 82 -2.83 10.94 1.59
CA LEU A 82 -1.59 10.29 1.16
C LEU A 82 -0.38 10.78 1.92
N GLU A 83 -0.36 12.04 2.36
CA GLU A 83 0.70 12.58 3.19
C GLU A 83 0.73 11.92 4.58
N GLU A 84 -0.43 11.78 5.23
CA GLU A 84 -0.55 11.07 6.52
C GLU A 84 -0.10 9.61 6.41
N LEU A 85 -0.51 8.92 5.33
CA LEU A 85 -0.10 7.54 5.07
C LEU A 85 1.40 7.43 4.85
N ALA A 86 1.99 8.31 4.03
CA ALA A 86 3.42 8.34 3.77
C ALA A 86 4.23 8.64 5.04
N ALA A 87 3.79 9.59 5.86
CA ALA A 87 4.39 9.90 7.15
C ALA A 87 4.32 8.69 8.10
N PHE A 88 3.20 7.99 8.16
CA PHE A 88 3.06 6.74 8.92
C PHE A 88 4.06 5.69 8.44
N MET A 89 4.17 5.49 7.13
CA MET A 89 5.04 4.46 6.55
C MET A 89 6.54 4.76 6.73
N THR A 90 6.92 6.04 6.83
CA THR A 90 8.32 6.45 7.01
C THR A 90 8.74 6.53 8.48
N THR A 91 7.80 6.67 9.42
CA THR A 91 8.14 6.98 10.82
C THR A 91 7.57 6.00 11.84
N LYS A 92 6.49 5.31 11.55
CA LYS A 92 5.73 4.52 12.53
C LYS A 92 5.76 3.01 12.32
N LEU A 93 6.00 2.52 11.11
CA LEU A 93 6.00 1.07 10.83
C LEU A 93 6.97 0.30 11.72
N SER A 94 8.13 0.89 12.05
CA SER A 94 9.13 0.29 12.94
C SER A 94 8.58 -0.05 14.33
N LEU A 95 7.51 0.59 14.77
CA LEU A 95 6.87 0.32 16.06
C LEU A 95 6.03 -0.97 16.05
N PHE A 96 5.58 -1.38 14.86
CA PHE A 96 4.65 -2.51 14.67
C PHE A 96 5.29 -3.73 14.03
N THR A 97 6.55 -3.63 13.60
CA THR A 97 7.23 -4.69 12.87
C THR A 97 8.40 -5.28 13.67
N LYS A 98 8.59 -6.60 13.56
CA LYS A 98 9.74 -7.28 14.19
C LYS A 98 11.08 -6.77 13.66
N SER A 99 11.13 -6.38 12.40
CA SER A 99 12.32 -5.82 11.74
C SER A 99 12.70 -4.44 12.25
N ARG A 100 11.81 -3.75 12.97
CA ARG A 100 11.96 -2.35 13.39
C ARG A 100 12.36 -1.42 12.23
N ALA A 101 11.93 -1.76 11.03
CA ALA A 101 12.18 -0.98 9.82
C ALA A 101 10.98 -0.13 9.45
N ASN A 102 11.25 0.99 8.81
CA ASN A 102 10.27 1.82 8.12
C ASN A 102 10.41 1.64 6.60
N SER A 103 9.44 2.13 5.86
CA SER A 103 9.45 2.08 4.41
C SER A 103 10.45 3.08 3.82
N ALA A 104 11.28 2.62 2.89
CA ALA A 104 12.16 3.47 2.10
C ALA A 104 11.58 3.79 0.72
N GLN A 105 10.72 2.91 0.21
CA GLN A 105 9.94 3.13 -1.00
C GLN A 105 8.50 2.75 -0.70
N ALA A 106 7.52 3.52 -1.16
CA ALA A 106 6.11 3.15 -1.03
C ALA A 106 5.27 3.63 -2.21
N LEU A 107 4.28 2.82 -2.55
CA LEU A 107 3.31 3.04 -3.59
C LEU A 107 1.91 2.93 -2.99
N ASN A 108 1.04 3.89 -3.28
CA ASN A 108 -0.38 3.76 -3.01
C ASN A 108 -1.00 2.84 -4.06
N LEU A 109 -1.90 1.98 -3.64
CA LEU A 109 -2.69 1.10 -4.50
C LEU A 109 -4.14 1.57 -4.54
N ASP A 110 -5.01 0.83 -5.22
CA ASP A 110 -6.44 1.09 -5.19
C ASP A 110 -6.96 1.05 -3.74
N GLY A 111 -7.80 2.02 -3.40
CA GLY A 111 -8.27 2.27 -2.05
C GLY A 111 -9.80 2.39 -1.99
N GLY A 112 -10.30 3.19 -1.05
CA GLY A 112 -11.74 3.36 -0.90
C GLY A 112 -12.44 2.04 -0.58
N GLY A 113 -13.50 1.70 -1.29
CA GLY A 113 -14.24 0.44 -1.15
C GLY A 113 -13.39 -0.81 -1.41
N SER A 114 -12.37 -0.69 -2.28
CA SER A 114 -11.46 -1.79 -2.62
C SER A 114 -10.43 -2.11 -1.53
N THR A 115 -10.36 -1.29 -0.46
CA THR A 115 -9.40 -1.53 0.64
C THR A 115 -9.77 -2.77 1.43
N THR A 116 -9.12 -3.89 1.13
CA THR A 116 -9.36 -5.17 1.80
C THR A 116 -8.04 -5.89 2.05
N MET A 117 -7.86 -6.40 3.26
CA MET A 117 -6.73 -7.24 3.63
C MET A 117 -7.24 -8.57 4.19
N VAL A 118 -6.76 -9.67 3.61
CA VAL A 118 -7.09 -11.03 4.01
C VAL A 118 -5.84 -11.71 4.56
N VAL A 119 -5.94 -12.28 5.76
CA VAL A 119 -4.87 -13.07 6.38
C VAL A 119 -5.45 -14.41 6.79
N ARG A 120 -4.86 -15.51 6.29
CA ARG A 120 -5.33 -16.88 6.58
C ARG A 120 -6.83 -17.06 6.35
N ASN A 121 -7.32 -16.57 5.19
CA ASN A 121 -8.73 -16.63 4.78
C ASN A 121 -9.71 -15.80 5.64
N HIS A 122 -9.21 -14.87 6.45
CA HIS A 122 -10.04 -13.93 7.23
C HIS A 122 -9.76 -12.49 6.82
N VAL A 123 -10.81 -11.71 6.54
CA VAL A 123 -10.70 -10.26 6.38
C VAL A 123 -10.30 -9.66 7.72
N VAL A 124 -9.18 -8.94 7.75
CA VAL A 124 -8.61 -8.39 9.00
C VAL A 124 -8.75 -6.88 9.13
N ASN A 125 -9.27 -6.21 8.10
CA ASN A 125 -9.66 -4.80 8.17
C ASN A 125 -11.19 -4.67 8.10
N ARG A 126 -11.71 -3.45 8.09
CA ARG A 126 -13.15 -3.16 7.97
C ARG A 126 -13.42 -2.42 6.67
N PRO A 127 -13.83 -3.13 5.58
CA PRO A 127 -14.17 -2.51 4.31
C PRO A 127 -15.24 -1.44 4.46
N SER A 128 -15.17 -0.37 3.67
CA SER A 128 -16.04 0.79 3.81
C SER A 128 -17.36 0.70 3.05
N ASP A 129 -17.50 -0.26 2.13
CA ASP A 129 -18.74 -0.43 1.40
C ASP A 129 -19.82 -1.05 2.28
N PRO A 130 -21.09 -0.61 2.13
CA PRO A 130 -22.19 -1.13 2.93
C PRO A 130 -22.40 -2.66 2.78
N THR A 131 -21.99 -3.20 1.64
CA THR A 131 -22.09 -4.64 1.33
C THR A 131 -20.88 -5.44 1.81
N GLY A 132 -19.87 -4.80 2.41
CA GLY A 132 -18.62 -5.40 2.84
C GLY A 132 -17.54 -5.28 1.78
N GLU A 133 -16.94 -6.40 1.36
CA GLU A 133 -15.87 -6.40 0.37
C GLU A 133 -16.38 -6.02 -1.03
N SER A 134 -15.67 -5.10 -1.69
CA SER A 134 -15.92 -4.78 -3.10
C SER A 134 -15.26 -5.80 -4.02
N ALA A 135 -15.88 -6.05 -5.18
CA ALA A 135 -15.23 -6.81 -6.24
C ALA A 135 -14.02 -6.04 -6.79
N VAL A 136 -12.87 -6.68 -6.87
CA VAL A 136 -11.62 -6.11 -7.38
C VAL A 136 -11.10 -6.92 -8.57
N ALA A 137 -10.42 -6.26 -9.50
CA ALA A 137 -9.90 -6.89 -10.71
C ALA A 137 -8.66 -7.74 -10.43
N ASN A 138 -7.89 -7.44 -9.40
CA ASN A 138 -6.65 -8.13 -9.02
C ASN A 138 -6.38 -8.00 -7.53
N ALA A 139 -5.46 -8.83 -7.03
CA ALA A 139 -4.99 -8.78 -5.66
C ALA A 139 -3.50 -9.11 -5.60
N LEU A 140 -2.80 -8.53 -4.63
CA LEU A 140 -1.43 -8.93 -4.30
C LEU A 140 -1.48 -10.07 -3.29
N LEU A 141 -0.88 -11.20 -3.62
CA LEU A 141 -0.79 -12.38 -2.76
C LEU A 141 0.63 -12.56 -2.25
N VAL A 142 0.76 -12.86 -0.96
CA VAL A 142 2.01 -13.32 -0.35
C VAL A 142 1.78 -14.75 0.14
N VAL A 143 2.51 -15.67 -0.45
CA VAL A 143 2.46 -17.09 -0.08
C VAL A 143 3.77 -17.43 0.62
N ALA A 144 3.68 -17.88 1.88
CA ALA A 144 4.82 -18.41 2.61
C ALA A 144 4.87 -19.94 2.45
N ASN A 145 6.05 -20.49 2.19
CA ASN A 145 6.25 -21.94 2.24
C ASN A 145 6.33 -22.40 3.70
N ASP A 146 5.80 -23.58 4.02
CA ASP A 146 5.80 -24.14 5.38
C ASP A 146 7.22 -24.51 5.89
N ASP A 147 8.22 -24.56 5.02
CA ASP A 147 9.61 -24.88 5.34
C ASP A 147 10.38 -23.75 6.06
N ASP A 148 9.79 -22.57 6.21
CA ASP A 148 10.41 -21.38 6.86
C ASP A 148 9.94 -21.18 8.32
N ARG A 149 9.46 -22.21 9.01
CA ARG A 149 9.04 -22.14 10.43
C ARG A 149 10.08 -22.65 11.40
#